data_3b8638cc7b18249c2328de81b99bab75
#
_entry.id   3b8638cc7b18249c2328de81b99bab75
#
_cell.length_a   1.000
_cell.length_b   1.000
_cell.length_c   1.000
_cell.angle_alpha   90.00
_cell.angle_beta   90.00
_cell.angle_gamma   90.00
#
_symmetry.space_group_name_H-M   'P 1'
#
loop_
_entity.id
_entity.type
_entity.pdbx_description
1 polymer ?
#
loop_
_entity_poly.entity_id
_entity_poly.type
_entity_poly.pdbx_seq_one_letter_code
_entity_poly.pdbx_strand_id
1 'polypeptide(L)'
;MASRRRAMLAAAELALIEYASGRGAQDDVYRVAMLDAAERALAKSSSDEQTVYRLEYAQRHSAERAAIESNMSRSSYYRARYRLSMRVADELLR
;
A
#
# COMPACT_ATOMS: atom_id res chain seq x y z
N MET A 1 14.98 -7.56 13.46
CA MET A 1 15.33 -7.12 12.73
C MET A 1 14.84 -7.06 11.31
N ALA A 2 15.75 -7.17 10.38
CA ALA A 2 15.43 -6.93 8.96
C ALA A 2 14.34 -7.86 8.45
N SER A 3 14.34 -9.13 8.89
CA SER A 3 13.34 -10.11 8.43
C SER A 3 11.93 -9.74 8.88
N ARG A 4 11.79 -9.22 10.11
CA ARG A 4 10.47 -8.84 10.65
C ARG A 4 9.90 -7.64 9.90
N ARG A 5 10.73 -6.62 9.65
CA ARG A 5 10.30 -5.45 8.90
C ARG A 5 9.91 -5.85 7.47
N ARG A 6 10.70 -6.73 6.86
CA ARG A 6 10.42 -7.19 5.50
C ARG A 6 9.08 -7.92 5.45
N ALA A 7 8.80 -8.77 6.44
CA ALA A 7 7.53 -9.49 6.51
C ALA A 7 6.37 -8.52 6.67
N MET A 8 6.52 -7.48 7.48
CA MET A 8 5.48 -6.47 7.67
C MET A 8 5.20 -5.69 6.40
N LEU A 9 6.26 -5.32 5.68
CA LEU A 9 6.11 -4.60 4.41
C LEU A 9 5.47 -5.49 3.34
N ALA A 10 5.82 -6.77 3.32
CA ALA A 10 5.19 -7.72 2.40
C ALA A 10 3.69 -7.88 2.70
N ALA A 11 3.33 -7.94 3.98
CA ALA A 11 1.92 -8.04 4.38
C ALA A 11 1.16 -6.77 4.00
N ALA A 12 1.78 -5.61 4.17
CA ALA A 12 1.18 -4.33 3.78
C ALA A 12 0.93 -4.27 2.28
N GLU A 13 1.91 -4.71 1.50
CA GLU A 13 1.78 -4.73 0.04
C GLU A 13 0.64 -5.66 -0.39
N LEU A 14 0.56 -6.84 0.23
CA LEU A 14 -0.53 -7.78 -0.06
C LEU A 14 -1.89 -7.15 0.26
N ALA A 15 -2.00 -6.44 1.38
CA ALA A 15 -3.25 -5.79 1.76
C ALA A 15 -3.68 -4.75 0.70
N LEU A 16 -2.73 -3.98 0.19
CA LEU A 16 -3.02 -2.99 -0.86
C LEU A 16 -3.42 -3.66 -2.17
N ILE A 17 -2.77 -4.77 -2.52
CA ILE A 17 -3.12 -5.53 -3.72
C ILE A 17 -4.55 -6.06 -3.61
N GLU A 18 -4.90 -6.66 -2.49
CA GLU A 18 -6.25 -7.20 -2.27
C GLU A 18 -7.29 -6.08 -2.29
N TYR A 19 -6.99 -4.95 -1.68
CA TYR A 19 -7.90 -3.82 -1.67
C TYR A 19 -8.14 -3.28 -3.09
N ALA A 20 -7.06 -3.12 -3.85
CA ALA A 20 -7.16 -2.60 -5.22
C ALA A 20 -7.86 -3.57 -6.16
N SER A 21 -7.81 -4.87 -5.89
CA SER A 21 -8.44 -5.86 -6.75
C SER A 21 -9.95 -5.78 -6.74
N GLY A 22 -10.54 -5.14 -5.74
CA GLY A 22 -11.99 -5.01 -5.61
C GLY A 22 -12.69 -6.31 -5.24
N ARG A 23 -11.95 -7.36 -4.92
CA ARG A 23 -12.57 -8.61 -4.51
C ARG A 23 -13.14 -8.46 -3.11
N GLY A 24 -14.38 -8.82 -2.95
CA GLY A 24 -15.01 -8.78 -1.65
C GLY A 24 -14.37 -9.78 -0.70
N ALA A 25 -14.25 -9.38 0.57
CA ALA A 25 -13.84 -10.30 1.62
C ALA A 25 -15.07 -11.03 2.11
N GLN A 26 -15.24 -12.28 1.74
CA GLN A 26 -16.48 -12.95 2.09
C GLN A 26 -16.38 -13.71 3.40
N ASP A 27 -15.57 -14.76 3.45
CA ASP A 27 -15.55 -15.61 4.63
C ASP A 27 -14.17 -15.71 5.26
N ASP A 28 -13.22 -14.88 4.84
CA ASP A 28 -11.85 -14.93 5.31
C ASP A 28 -11.58 -13.74 6.25
N VAL A 29 -11.44 -14.05 7.52
CA VAL A 29 -11.20 -13.02 8.55
C VAL A 29 -9.93 -12.24 8.28
N TYR A 30 -8.90 -12.91 7.79
CA TYR A 30 -7.64 -12.22 7.48
C TYR A 30 -7.81 -11.25 6.33
N ARG A 31 -8.58 -11.63 5.33
CA ARG A 31 -8.84 -10.75 4.19
C ARG A 31 -9.64 -9.52 4.63
N VAL A 32 -10.64 -9.71 5.48
CA VAL A 32 -11.41 -8.59 6.01
C VAL A 32 -10.48 -7.63 6.77
N ALA A 33 -9.61 -8.16 7.61
CA ALA A 33 -8.67 -7.35 8.38
C ALA A 33 -7.71 -6.59 7.46
N MET A 34 -7.23 -7.23 6.41
CA MET A 34 -6.32 -6.59 5.45
C MET A 34 -7.03 -5.46 4.69
N LEU A 35 -8.26 -5.71 4.25
CA LEU A 35 -9.01 -4.68 3.53
C LEU A 35 -9.32 -3.48 4.42
N ASP A 36 -9.70 -3.73 5.66
CA ASP A 36 -9.96 -2.66 6.61
C ASP A 36 -8.71 -1.84 6.91
N ALA A 37 -7.57 -2.52 7.07
CA ALA A 37 -6.30 -1.85 7.33
C ALA A 37 -5.91 -0.96 6.13
N ALA A 38 -6.03 -1.48 4.91
CA ALA A 38 -5.71 -0.71 3.72
C ALA A 38 -6.62 0.52 3.60
N GLU A 39 -7.91 0.33 3.84
CA GLU A 39 -8.86 1.43 3.75
C GLU A 39 -8.55 2.53 4.77
N ARG A 40 -8.28 2.14 6.03
CA ARG A 40 -7.93 3.12 7.06
C ARG A 40 -6.62 3.85 6.74
N ALA A 41 -5.63 3.12 6.25
CA ALA A 41 -4.35 3.71 5.86
C ALA A 41 -4.51 4.72 4.74
N LEU A 42 -5.28 4.35 3.71
CA LEU A 42 -5.51 5.25 2.57
C LEU A 42 -6.28 6.50 3.00
N ALA A 43 -7.21 6.38 3.92
CA ALA A 43 -7.96 7.53 4.43
C ALA A 43 -7.04 8.53 5.15
N LYS A 44 -5.92 8.06 5.70
CA LYS A 44 -4.95 8.90 6.42
C LYS A 44 -3.78 9.32 5.53
N SER A 45 -3.71 8.85 4.30
CA SER A 45 -2.56 9.03 3.43
C SER A 45 -2.50 10.43 2.85
N SER A 46 -1.29 10.90 2.61
CA SER A 46 -1.04 12.16 1.91
C SER A 46 -1.40 12.01 0.43
N SER A 47 -1.49 13.14 -0.28
CA SER A 47 -1.76 13.10 -1.71
C SER A 47 -0.66 12.34 -2.47
N ASP A 48 0.59 12.46 -2.05
CA ASP A 48 1.70 11.73 -2.67
C ASP A 48 1.54 10.23 -2.48
N GLU A 49 1.16 9.81 -1.29
CA GLU A 49 0.94 8.39 -1.00
C GLU A 49 -0.26 7.85 -1.77
N GLN A 50 -1.30 8.64 -1.93
CA GLN A 50 -2.45 8.23 -2.74
C GLN A 50 -2.09 8.12 -4.22
N THR A 51 -1.18 8.95 -4.69
CA THR A 51 -0.65 8.84 -6.05
C THR A 51 0.06 7.49 -6.23
N VAL A 52 0.87 7.08 -5.24
CA VAL A 52 1.51 5.77 -5.27
C VAL A 52 0.46 4.66 -5.36
N TYR A 53 -0.55 4.70 -4.52
CA TYR A 53 -1.60 3.69 -4.54
C TYR A 53 -2.27 3.62 -5.91
N ARG A 54 -2.65 4.77 -6.46
CA ARG A 54 -3.34 4.83 -7.74
C ARG A 54 -2.50 4.26 -8.87
N LEU A 55 -1.21 4.61 -8.92
CA LEU A 55 -0.35 4.18 -10.02
C LEU A 55 0.10 2.73 -9.90
N GLU A 56 0.52 2.29 -8.71
CA GLU A 56 1.07 0.95 -8.56
C GLU A 56 0.01 -0.10 -8.32
N TYR A 57 -1.00 0.20 -7.55
CA TYR A 57 -1.97 -0.82 -7.14
C TYR A 57 -3.24 -0.79 -7.97
N ALA A 58 -3.82 0.38 -8.19
CA ALA A 58 -5.04 0.47 -8.99
C ALA A 58 -4.75 0.32 -10.49
N GLN A 59 -3.70 0.96 -10.99
CA GLN A 59 -3.33 0.90 -12.40
C GLN A 59 -2.27 -0.16 -12.71
N ARG A 60 -1.73 -0.80 -11.69
CA ARG A 60 -0.79 -1.92 -11.81
C ARG A 60 0.50 -1.59 -12.55
N HIS A 61 0.98 -0.37 -12.43
CA HIS A 61 2.30 -0.02 -12.96
C HIS A 61 3.39 -0.59 -12.06
N SER A 62 4.56 -0.87 -12.64
CA SER A 62 5.75 -1.15 -11.83
C SER A 62 6.13 0.11 -11.05
N ALA A 63 6.90 -0.06 -9.98
CA ALA A 63 7.35 1.09 -9.20
C ALA A 63 8.13 2.08 -10.05
N GLU A 64 8.98 1.59 -10.96
CA GLU A 64 9.77 2.46 -11.82
C GLU A 64 8.89 3.28 -12.76
N ARG A 65 7.91 2.63 -13.38
CA ARG A 65 7.00 3.32 -14.28
C ARG A 65 6.12 4.30 -13.51
N ALA A 66 5.64 3.89 -12.36
CA ALA A 66 4.81 4.74 -11.53
C ALA A 66 5.57 6.00 -11.09
N ALA A 67 6.85 5.85 -10.75
CA ALA A 67 7.66 7.00 -10.37
C ALA A 67 7.76 8.03 -11.52
N ILE A 68 7.91 7.53 -12.75
CA ILE A 68 7.96 8.40 -13.93
C ILE A 68 6.62 9.08 -14.15
N GLU A 69 5.54 8.31 -14.10
CA GLU A 69 4.18 8.82 -14.35
C GLU A 69 3.70 9.79 -13.27
N SER A 70 4.27 9.72 -12.07
CA SER A 70 3.84 10.55 -10.94
C SER A 70 4.23 12.00 -11.07
N ASN A 71 5.19 12.35 -11.92
CA ASN A 71 5.80 13.68 -12.02
C ASN A 71 6.53 14.10 -10.75
N MET A 72 6.78 13.16 -9.84
CA MET A 72 7.57 13.43 -8.64
C MET A 72 9.02 13.06 -8.90
N SER A 73 9.94 13.62 -8.10
CA SER A 73 11.31 13.15 -8.15
C SER A 73 11.36 11.69 -7.72
N ARG A 74 12.35 10.95 -8.21
CA ARG A 74 12.48 9.53 -7.87
C ARG A 74 12.55 9.33 -6.35
N SER A 75 13.36 10.10 -5.66
CA SER A 75 13.50 9.96 -4.22
C SER A 75 12.22 10.30 -3.47
N SER A 76 11.50 11.33 -3.91
CA SER A 76 10.21 11.69 -3.30
C SER A 76 9.18 10.58 -3.50
N TYR A 77 9.16 10.00 -4.70
CA TYR A 77 8.22 8.91 -5.01
C TYR A 77 8.49 7.69 -4.12
N TYR A 78 9.75 7.24 -4.05
CA TYR A 78 10.08 6.06 -3.25
C TYR A 78 9.89 6.30 -1.76
N ARG A 79 10.05 7.53 -1.30
CA ARG A 79 9.78 7.89 0.08
C ARG A 79 8.27 7.80 0.38
N ALA A 80 7.44 8.31 -0.53
CA ALA A 80 6.00 8.21 -0.39
C ALA A 80 5.53 6.73 -0.43
N ARG A 81 6.15 5.96 -1.30
CA ARG A 81 5.88 4.52 -1.41
C ARG A 81 6.15 3.80 -0.10
N TYR A 82 7.28 4.10 0.52
CA TYR A 82 7.64 3.51 1.80
C TYR A 82 6.65 3.93 2.91
N ARG A 83 6.29 5.21 2.95
CA ARG A 83 5.34 5.70 3.95
C ARG A 83 3.98 5.04 3.82
N LEU A 84 3.51 4.85 2.60
CA LEU A 84 2.22 4.17 2.39
C LEU A 84 2.27 2.76 2.96
N SER A 85 3.31 2.01 2.63
CA SER A 85 3.47 0.65 3.14
C SER A 85 3.53 0.64 4.68
N MET A 86 4.23 1.59 5.27
CA MET A 86 4.31 1.67 6.73
C MET A 86 2.98 2.02 7.36
N ARG A 87 2.18 2.88 6.74
CA ARG A 87 0.84 3.18 7.26
C ARG A 87 -0.05 1.94 7.28
N VAL A 88 0.01 1.15 6.20
CA VAL A 88 -0.78 -0.08 6.14
C VAL A 88 -0.28 -1.06 7.21
N ALA A 89 1.04 -1.20 7.35
CA ALA A 89 1.61 -2.08 8.36
C ALA A 89 1.17 -1.68 9.76
N ASP A 90 1.17 -0.39 10.06
CA ASP A 90 0.72 0.13 11.36
C ASP A 90 -0.75 -0.22 11.60
N GLU A 91 -1.60 -0.11 10.58
CA GLU A 91 -3.01 -0.46 10.73
C GLU A 91 -3.20 -1.96 10.93
N LEU A 92 -2.37 -2.79 10.28
CA LEU A 92 -2.44 -4.23 10.46
C LEU A 92 -2.08 -4.67 11.87
N LEU A 93 -1.27 -3.88 12.57
CA LEU A 93 -0.83 -4.20 13.92
C LEU A 93 -1.78 -3.71 15.01
N ARG A 94 -2.83 -3.02 14.66
CA ARG A 94 -3.79 -2.49 15.64
C ARG A 94 -4.84 -3.48 16.08
#